data_83fd38020c85b50875d27d878fb2f49a
#
_entry.id   83fd38020c85b50875d27d878fb2f49a
#
_cell.length_a   1.000
_cell.length_b   1.000
_cell.length_c   1.000
_cell.angle_alpha   90.00
_cell.angle_beta   90.00
_cell.angle_gamma   90.00
#
_symmetry.space_group_name_H-M   'P 1'
#
loop_
_entity.id
_entity.type
_entity.pdbx_description
1 polymer ?
#
loop_
_entity_poly.entity_id
_entity_poly.type
_entity_poly.pdbx_seq_one_letter_code
_entity_poly.pdbx_strand_id
1 'polypeptide(L)' 'MIEINTFLLNGQKYTTSETITLLDLINYFGYNKSLLVIEYNEFICKNTEWDKIRIQKNDKIEIVTIVGGG' A
#
# COMPACT_ATOMS: atom_id res chain seq x y z
N MET A 1 10.47 -19.22 -12.89
CA MET A 1 10.94 -18.84 -11.54
C MET A 1 9.99 -17.82 -10.95
N ILE A 2 9.52 -18.04 -9.73
CA ILE A 2 8.61 -17.11 -9.08
C ILE A 2 9.42 -16.04 -8.38
N GLU A 3 9.14 -14.80 -8.69
CA GLU A 3 9.79 -13.67 -8.06
C GLU A 3 9.00 -13.30 -6.81
N ILE A 4 9.69 -13.23 -5.69
CA ILE A 4 9.07 -12.90 -4.40
C ILE A 4 9.49 -11.50 -4.00
N ASN A 5 8.50 -10.64 -3.78
CA ASN A 5 8.72 -9.28 -3.32
C ASN A 5 8.37 -9.17 -1.85
N THR A 6 9.32 -8.72 -1.07
CA THR A 6 9.10 -8.41 0.34
C THR A 6 9.07 -6.91 0.51
N PHE A 7 8.06 -6.42 1.18
CA PHE A 7 7.87 -4.98 1.42
C PHE A 7 7.43 -4.75 2.86
N LEU A 8 7.48 -3.51 3.29
CA LEU A 8 7.03 -3.12 4.62
C LEU A 8 5.69 -2.41 4.53
N LEU A 9 4.75 -2.83 5.34
CA LEU A 9 3.47 -2.15 5.49
C LEU A 9 3.28 -1.81 6.96
N ASN A 10 3.29 -0.53 7.26
CA ASN A 10 3.20 -0.03 8.64
C ASN A 10 4.22 -0.70 9.56
N GLY A 11 5.44 -0.85 9.06
CA GLY A 11 6.55 -1.42 9.81
C GLY A 11 6.60 -2.93 9.86
N GLN A 12 5.63 -3.62 9.28
CA GLN A 12 5.60 -5.09 9.26
C GLN A 12 5.98 -5.60 7.87
N LYS A 13 6.71 -6.71 7.85
CA LYS A 13 7.09 -7.35 6.59
C LYS A 13 5.95 -8.17 6.03
N TYR A 14 5.72 -7.98 4.76
CA TYR A 14 4.81 -8.81 3.98
C TYR A 14 5.51 -9.28 2.73
N THR A 15 5.09 -10.42 2.23
CA THR A 15 5.70 -11.02 1.05
C THR A 15 4.60 -11.39 0.06
N THR A 16 4.84 -11.10 -1.20
CA THR A 16 3.91 -11.49 -2.26
C THR A 16 4.70 -12.11 -3.40
N SER A 17 4.12 -13.13 -4.01
CA SER A 17 4.65 -13.75 -5.22
C SER A 17 4.00 -13.19 -6.48
N GLU A 18 3.09 -12.25 -6.33
CA GLU A 18 2.38 -11.63 -7.44
C GLU A 18 2.71 -10.15 -7.52
N THR A 19 2.62 -9.61 -8.73
CA THR A 19 2.73 -8.17 -8.89
C THR A 19 1.39 -7.54 -8.53
N ILE A 20 1.39 -6.75 -7.47
CA ILE A 20 0.17 -6.10 -6.99
C ILE A 20 0.38 -4.61 -6.92
N THR A 21 -0.73 -3.88 -7.04
CA THR A 21 -0.74 -2.42 -6.90
C THR A 21 -1.07 -2.02 -5.47
N LEU A 22 -0.90 -0.74 -5.16
CA LEU A 22 -1.34 -0.22 -3.87
C LEU A 22 -2.85 -0.42 -3.69
N LEU A 23 -3.61 -0.26 -4.76
CA LEU A 23 -5.06 -0.47 -4.70
C LEU A 23 -5.40 -1.92 -4.36
N ASP A 24 -4.67 -2.88 -4.95
CA ASP A 24 -4.86 -4.30 -4.63
C ASP A 24 -4.64 -4.56 -3.14
N LEU A 25 -3.60 -3.95 -2.59
CA LEU A 25 -3.27 -4.10 -1.18
C LEU A 25 -4.38 -3.56 -0.28
N ILE A 26 -4.89 -2.39 -0.62
CA ILE A 26 -5.98 -1.75 0.13
C ILE A 26 -7.22 -2.63 0.10
N ASN A 27 -7.55 -3.17 -1.06
CA ASN A 27 -8.70 -4.05 -1.22
C ASN A 27 -8.54 -5.35 -0.45
N TYR A 28 -7.32 -5.88 -0.44
CA TYR A 28 -7.03 -7.13 0.27
C TYR A 28 -7.32 -7.00 1.77
N PHE A 29 -6.90 -5.89 2.36
CA PHE A 29 -7.11 -5.66 3.80
C PHE A 29 -8.47 -5.05 4.13
N GLY A 30 -9.24 -4.68 3.12
CA GLY A 30 -10.59 -4.14 3.34
C GLY A 30 -10.63 -2.74 3.92
N TYR A 31 -9.61 -1.93 3.68
CA TYR A 31 -9.60 -0.55 4.16
C TYR A 31 -10.67 0.29 3.48
N ASN A 32 -11.20 1.26 4.20
CA ASN A 32 -12.12 2.23 3.64
C ASN A 32 -11.32 3.29 2.86
N LYS A 33 -11.40 3.23 1.53
CA LYS A 33 -10.60 4.06 0.64
C LYS A 33 -10.80 5.57 0.83
N SER A 34 -11.97 5.97 1.27
CA SER A 34 -12.27 7.38 1.45
C SER A 34 -11.61 7.98 2.69
N LEU A 35 -11.08 7.15 3.56
CA LEU A 35 -10.51 7.58 4.83
C LEU A 35 -9.00 7.31 4.93
N LEU A 36 -8.35 7.08 3.81
CA LEU A 36 -6.94 6.68 3.82
C LEU A 36 -6.02 7.76 3.27
N VAL A 37 -4.86 7.85 3.91
CA VAL A 37 -3.69 8.51 3.34
C VAL A 37 -2.60 7.46 3.25
N ILE A 38 -1.98 7.35 2.08
CA ILE A 38 -0.89 6.39 1.87
C ILE A 38 0.41 7.14 1.63
N GLU A 39 1.44 6.79 2.40
CA GLU A 39 2.80 7.19 2.10
C GLU A 39 3.51 6.02 1.44
N TYR A 40 4.01 6.26 0.26
CA TYR A 40 4.74 5.27 -0.52
C TYR A 40 6.19 5.74 -0.63
N ASN A 41 7.09 5.02 0.03
CA ASN A 41 8.51 5.37 0.08
C ASN A 41 8.71 6.84 0.50
N GLU A 42 8.00 7.22 1.57
CA GLU A 42 8.08 8.54 2.22
C GLU A 42 7.40 9.68 1.47
N PHE A 43 6.71 9.38 0.38
CA PHE A 43 5.94 10.39 -0.35
C PHE A 43 4.46 10.09 -0.26
N ILE A 44 3.66 11.13 -0.08
CA ILE A 44 2.21 10.96 -0.06
C ILE A 44 1.75 10.62 -1.47
N CYS A 45 1.00 9.54 -1.58
CA CYS A 45 0.51 9.05 -2.84
C CYS A 45 -0.99 9.37 -2.97
N LYS A 46 -1.35 10.09 -4.04
CA LYS A 46 -2.74 10.43 -4.28
C LYS A 46 -3.56 9.19 -4.62
N ASN A 47 -4.81 9.17 -4.19
CA ASN A 47 -5.69 8.02 -4.43
C ASN A 47 -5.88 7.72 -5.92
N THR A 48 -5.76 8.72 -6.79
CA THR A 48 -5.86 8.52 -8.23
C THR A 48 -4.68 7.73 -8.80
N GLU A 49 -3.61 7.56 -8.02
CA GLU A 49 -2.43 6.83 -8.47
C GLU A 49 -2.33 5.41 -7.91
N TRP A 50 -3.19 5.05 -6.94
CA TRP A 50 -3.08 3.77 -6.25
C TRP A 50 -3.18 2.56 -7.18
N ASP A 51 -3.95 2.65 -8.25
CA ASP A 51 -4.10 1.56 -9.22
C ASP A 51 -2.96 1.49 -10.23
N LYS A 52 -2.08 2.48 -10.22
CA LYS A 52 -0.96 2.56 -11.16
C LYS A 52 0.37 2.20 -10.53
N ILE A 53 0.47 2.30 -9.22
CA ILE A 53 1.72 2.04 -8.52
C ILE A 53 1.81 0.58 -8.16
N ARG A 54 2.81 -0.10 -8.72
CA ARG A 54 3.08 -1.50 -8.44
C ARG A 54 4.07 -1.61 -7.30
N ILE A 55 3.75 -2.45 -6.33
CA ILE A 55 4.61 -2.64 -5.17
C ILE A 55 5.87 -3.38 -5.60
N GLN A 56 7.02 -2.82 -5.23
CA GLN A 56 8.32 -3.35 -5.57
C GLN A 56 8.99 -3.92 -4.32
N LYS A 57 10.02 -4.71 -4.54
CA LYS A 57 10.84 -5.24 -3.45
C LYS A 57 11.42 -4.10 -2.62
N ASN A 58 11.32 -4.25 -1.31
CA ASN A 58 11.84 -3.29 -0.33
C ASN A 58 11.08 -1.96 -0.26
N ASP A 59 9.91 -1.89 -0.87
CA ASP A 59 9.06 -0.71 -0.73
C ASP A 59 8.61 -0.54 0.71
N LYS A 60 8.49 0.71 1.11
CA LYS A 60 7.99 1.07 2.43
C LYS A 60 6.65 1.77 2.25
N ILE A 61 5.61 1.16 2.78
CA ILE A 61 4.25 1.65 2.64
C ILE A 61 3.68 1.93 4.02
N GLU A 62 3.13 3.12 4.21
CA GLU A 62 2.44 3.46 5.43
C GLU A 62 1.03 3.90 5.11
N ILE A 63 0.08 3.28 5.77
CA ILE A 63 -1.34 3.58 5.60
C ILE A 63 -1.86 4.18 6.90
N VAL A 64 -2.37 5.39 6.79
CA VAL A 64 -2.96 6.10 7.93
C VAL A 64 -4.43 6.29 7.64
N THR A 65 -5.27 5.87 8.57
CA THR A 65 -6.70 6.12 8.47
C THR A 65 -7.01 7.45 9.12
N ILE A 66 -7.77 8.27 8.41
CA ILE A 66 -8.20 9.55 8.96
C ILE A 66 -9.45 9.29 9.78
N VAL A 67 -9.31 9.44 11.08
CA VAL A 67 -10.47 9.37 11.98
C VAL A 67 -10.96 10.80 12.12
N GLY A 68 -11.78 11.18 11.20
CA GLY A 68 -12.28 12.53 11.21
C GLY A 68 -13.31 12.71 12.28
N GLY A 69 -12.99 13.53 13.22
CA GLY A 69 -14.02 14.05 14.07
C GLY A 69 -14.70 15.16 13.29
N GLY A 70 -15.75 14.93 12.80
CA GLY A 70 -16.28 16.01 12.16
C GLY A 70 -17.48 16.20 11.78
#